data_62aca4d0a7627ee3e77a8547223d7333
#
_entry.id   62aca4d0a7627ee3e77a8547223d7333
#
_cell.length_a   1.000
_cell.length_b   1.000
_cell.length_c   1.000
_cell.angle_alpha   90.00
_cell.angle_beta   90.00
_cell.angle_gamma   90.00
#
_symmetry.space_group_name_H-M   'P 1'
#
loop_
_entity.id
_entity.type
_entity.pdbx_description
1 polymer ?
#
loop_
_entity_poly.entity_id
_entity_poly.type
_entity_poly.pdbx_seq_one_letter_code
_entity_poly.pdbx_strand_id
1 'polypeptide(L)'
;MTSLARRAALIFARTTLFTALVAGALPLSSLAQSSPKTDKVVVAGWSKPITEITNLLVEEDKGFFKARGIELAYVPGAGGGDALRNILSGQADIAFTDPGSFFAALDKGEKLRAIYDIYPQNVFNVVSLKSQNITKPADLKGKRIGVYSLASGTRQNLQVLLHQAGLSESDVTVVVTGLLNFAPLMQGQVDATAATDTGLLVGKQKGLGDVNVMEVKNYVNISSDFFVVREDTYAQKKDALKRFLQAYQDSAEWMMRSPQEAAKLAVKVAIDGQNEAINLEVIKLRNASSVSTTTAQRGLGAFDLASLQKGAQAYKAFGVIQRDIKVSDVVSQDLLPGKK
;
A
#
# COMPACT_ATOMS: atom_id res chain seq x y z
N MET A 1 -19.11 -6.16 -86.55
CA MET A 1 -19.18 -7.25 -87.53
C MET A 1 -19.61 -8.49 -86.75
N THR A 2 -20.87 -8.83 -86.81
CA THR A 2 -21.44 -10.07 -87.35
C THR A 2 -21.03 -11.33 -86.56
N SER A 3 -21.88 -12.25 -86.16
CA SER A 3 -23.26 -12.66 -86.52
C SER A 3 -23.61 -13.79 -85.53
N LEU A 4 -24.78 -13.83 -84.90
CA LEU A 4 -25.95 -14.64 -85.23
C LEU A 4 -25.72 -16.14 -85.53
N ALA A 5 -26.30 -17.02 -84.70
CA ALA A 5 -27.34 -18.00 -85.10
C ALA A 5 -27.41 -19.13 -84.05
N ARG A 6 -28.51 -19.33 -83.35
CA ARG A 6 -29.77 -20.07 -83.60
C ARG A 6 -29.60 -21.60 -83.65
N ARG A 7 -30.33 -22.23 -82.78
CA ARG A 7 -31.34 -23.34 -82.83
C ARG A 7 -31.03 -24.39 -81.77
N ALA A 8 -31.87 -24.82 -80.99
CA ALA A 8 -33.23 -25.30 -80.87
C ALA A 8 -33.26 -26.71 -80.26
N ALA A 9 -33.96 -26.81 -79.19
CA ALA A 9 -34.83 -27.84 -78.65
C ALA A 9 -34.45 -29.33 -78.76
N LEU A 10 -34.56 -29.99 -77.59
CA LEU A 10 -35.41 -31.20 -77.47
C LEU A 10 -35.68 -31.56 -76.00
N ILE A 11 -36.92 -31.80 -75.68
CA ILE A 11 -37.54 -32.16 -74.40
C ILE A 11 -37.21 -33.61 -74.08
N PHE A 12 -36.81 -33.95 -72.87
CA PHE A 12 -37.11 -35.25 -72.25
C PHE A 12 -37.39 -35.09 -70.78
N ALA A 13 -38.62 -35.36 -70.43
CA ALA A 13 -39.09 -35.47 -69.05
C ALA A 13 -38.52 -36.73 -68.39
N ARG A 14 -37.92 -36.59 -67.22
CA ARG A 14 -37.78 -37.70 -66.30
C ARG A 14 -38.05 -37.18 -64.83
N THR A 15 -39.15 -37.71 -64.36
CA THR A 15 -39.61 -37.64 -62.95
C THR A 15 -38.56 -38.24 -62.05
N THR A 16 -38.01 -37.46 -61.10
CA THR A 16 -37.26 -38.01 -60.01
C THR A 16 -37.75 -37.42 -58.65
N LEU A 17 -38.10 -38.34 -57.80
CA LEU A 17 -38.60 -38.17 -56.43
C LEU A 17 -37.74 -37.21 -55.59
N PHE A 18 -38.35 -36.15 -55.08
CA PHE A 18 -37.70 -35.27 -54.05
C PHE A 18 -37.91 -35.87 -52.67
N THR A 19 -36.90 -36.50 -52.13
CA THR A 19 -36.83 -36.82 -50.70
C THR A 19 -36.38 -35.58 -49.98
N ALA A 20 -37.29 -34.91 -49.24
CA ALA A 20 -37.01 -33.78 -48.42
C ALA A 20 -36.22 -34.23 -47.18
N LEU A 21 -34.92 -33.90 -47.12
CA LEU A 21 -34.08 -34.03 -45.93
C LEU A 21 -34.31 -32.76 -45.08
N VAL A 22 -35.12 -32.89 -44.05
CA VAL A 22 -35.27 -31.83 -43.03
C VAL A 22 -34.00 -31.83 -42.18
N ALA A 23 -33.04 -30.99 -42.52
CA ALA A 23 -31.89 -30.71 -41.69
C ALA A 23 -32.38 -29.83 -40.52
N GLY A 24 -32.56 -30.45 -39.36
CA GLY A 24 -32.85 -29.75 -38.10
C GLY A 24 -31.66 -28.84 -37.76
N ALA A 25 -31.83 -27.53 -37.93
CA ALA A 25 -30.93 -26.52 -37.42
C ALA A 25 -31.10 -26.49 -35.90
N LEU A 26 -30.20 -27.14 -35.16
CA LEU A 26 -30.04 -26.93 -33.73
C LEU A 26 -29.56 -25.48 -33.53
N PRO A 27 -30.22 -24.66 -32.68
CA PRO A 27 -29.68 -23.37 -32.36
C PRO A 27 -28.37 -23.59 -31.61
N LEU A 28 -27.24 -23.21 -32.21
CA LEU A 28 -25.99 -22.96 -31.50
C LEU A 28 -26.29 -21.81 -30.49
N SER A 29 -26.64 -22.20 -29.29
CA SER A 29 -26.59 -21.26 -28.14
C SER A 29 -25.14 -20.80 -28.04
N SER A 30 -24.84 -19.65 -28.66
CA SER A 30 -23.57 -18.96 -28.39
C SER A 30 -23.57 -18.66 -26.91
N LEU A 31 -22.82 -19.46 -26.14
CA LEU A 31 -22.36 -19.04 -24.80
C LEU A 31 -21.60 -17.76 -25.02
N ALA A 32 -22.29 -16.63 -24.87
CA ALA A 32 -21.67 -15.32 -24.76
C ALA A 32 -20.72 -15.43 -23.57
N GLN A 33 -19.46 -15.68 -23.87
CA GLN A 33 -18.38 -15.64 -22.92
C GLN A 33 -18.32 -14.18 -22.48
N SER A 34 -18.99 -13.85 -21.36
CA SER A 34 -18.87 -12.54 -20.75
C SER A 34 -17.38 -12.29 -20.51
N SER A 35 -16.83 -11.29 -21.19
CA SER A 35 -15.47 -10.84 -20.92
C SER A 35 -15.30 -10.70 -19.41
N PRO A 36 -14.24 -11.24 -18.81
CA PRO A 36 -14.06 -11.15 -17.37
C PRO A 36 -14.14 -9.68 -16.98
N LYS A 37 -15.01 -9.36 -16.02
CA LYS A 37 -15.21 -8.00 -15.51
C LYS A 37 -13.88 -7.49 -14.98
N THR A 38 -13.35 -6.42 -15.57
CA THR A 38 -12.18 -5.71 -15.08
C THR A 38 -12.66 -4.51 -14.30
N ASP A 39 -12.26 -4.42 -13.02
CA ASP A 39 -12.58 -3.28 -12.16
C ASP A 39 -11.33 -2.42 -11.99
N LYS A 40 -11.48 -1.11 -12.20
CA LYS A 40 -10.41 -0.16 -11.88
C LYS A 40 -10.36 0.06 -10.38
N VAL A 41 -9.17 -0.09 -9.80
CA VAL A 41 -8.86 0.19 -8.39
C VAL A 41 -7.70 1.16 -8.32
N VAL A 42 -7.93 2.31 -7.67
CA VAL A 42 -6.96 3.37 -7.49
C VAL A 42 -6.45 3.33 -6.05
N VAL A 43 -5.16 3.14 -5.88
CA VAL A 43 -4.46 3.17 -4.58
C VAL A 43 -3.77 4.52 -4.40
N ALA A 44 -4.16 5.28 -3.41
CA ALA A 44 -3.40 6.46 -2.97
C ALA A 44 -2.34 6.02 -1.95
N GLY A 45 -1.07 6.25 -2.27
CA GLY A 45 0.06 5.92 -1.40
C GLY A 45 0.45 7.08 -0.50
N TRP A 46 1.12 6.75 0.60
CA TRP A 46 1.75 7.73 1.48
C TRP A 46 3.05 8.31 0.90
N SER A 47 3.59 7.74 -0.17
CA SER A 47 4.85 8.16 -0.79
C SER A 47 4.76 8.23 -2.31
N LYS A 48 5.83 8.73 -2.93
CA LYS A 48 6.13 8.50 -4.34
C LYS A 48 6.46 7.02 -4.56
N PRO A 49 6.49 6.53 -5.83
CA PRO A 49 6.96 5.19 -6.15
C PRO A 49 8.41 4.98 -5.66
N ILE A 50 8.61 4.20 -4.61
CA ILE A 50 9.90 3.92 -3.99
C ILE A 50 10.14 2.41 -3.86
N THR A 51 11.38 2.03 -3.64
CA THR A 51 11.85 0.63 -3.60
C THR A 51 11.07 -0.24 -2.62
N GLU A 52 10.69 0.30 -1.46
CA GLU A 52 10.01 -0.50 -0.42
C GLU A 52 8.61 -0.99 -0.79
N ILE A 53 7.98 -0.39 -1.79
CA ILE A 53 6.65 -0.81 -2.30
C ILE A 53 6.73 -1.44 -3.69
N THR A 54 7.88 -2.00 -4.06
CA THR A 54 8.12 -2.60 -5.39
C THR A 54 7.03 -3.60 -5.78
N ASN A 55 6.54 -4.42 -4.85
CA ASN A 55 5.47 -5.39 -5.11
C ASN A 55 4.18 -4.75 -5.66
N LEU A 56 3.88 -3.50 -5.30
CA LEU A 56 2.73 -2.75 -5.80
C LEU A 56 3.03 -2.09 -7.17
N LEU A 57 4.30 -1.83 -7.49
CA LEU A 57 4.71 -1.05 -8.66
C LEU A 57 5.02 -1.91 -9.90
N VAL A 58 5.21 -3.23 -9.75
CA VAL A 58 5.65 -4.14 -10.83
C VAL A 58 4.52 -4.73 -11.65
N GLU A 59 3.34 -4.11 -11.66
CA GLU A 59 2.17 -4.65 -12.35
C GLU A 59 2.38 -4.85 -13.85
N GLU A 60 3.08 -3.93 -14.53
CA GLU A 60 3.39 -4.05 -15.95
C GLU A 60 4.27 -5.27 -16.26
N ASP A 61 5.18 -5.63 -15.34
CA ASP A 61 6.11 -6.74 -15.53
C ASP A 61 5.54 -8.08 -15.04
N LYS A 62 4.69 -8.08 -13.99
CA LYS A 62 4.25 -9.28 -13.27
C LYS A 62 2.76 -9.61 -13.43
N GLY A 63 1.91 -8.61 -13.64
CA GLY A 63 0.48 -8.79 -13.93
C GLY A 63 -0.34 -9.39 -12.79
N PHE A 64 0.04 -9.22 -11.51
CA PHE A 64 -0.67 -9.80 -10.38
C PHE A 64 -2.11 -9.33 -10.27
N PHE A 65 -2.33 -8.04 -10.49
CA PHE A 65 -3.65 -7.41 -10.39
C PHE A 65 -4.50 -7.70 -11.63
N LYS A 66 -3.90 -7.62 -12.83
CA LYS A 66 -4.55 -7.98 -14.09
C LYS A 66 -5.04 -9.43 -14.09
N ALA A 67 -4.26 -10.37 -13.55
CA ALA A 67 -4.65 -11.78 -13.41
C ALA A 67 -5.88 -11.98 -12.51
N ARG A 68 -6.22 -10.99 -11.68
CA ARG A 68 -7.41 -10.96 -10.81
C ARG A 68 -8.53 -10.07 -11.36
N GLY A 69 -8.43 -9.59 -12.61
CA GLY A 69 -9.41 -8.68 -13.21
C GLY A 69 -9.42 -7.29 -12.53
N ILE A 70 -8.25 -6.82 -12.10
CA ILE A 70 -8.06 -5.47 -11.53
C ILE A 70 -7.15 -4.66 -12.44
N GLU A 71 -7.61 -3.49 -12.86
CA GLU A 71 -6.79 -2.43 -13.44
C GLU A 71 -6.28 -1.56 -12.30
N LEU A 72 -5.02 -1.74 -11.93
CA LEU A 72 -4.39 -0.99 -10.84
C LEU A 72 -3.90 0.37 -11.31
N ALA A 73 -4.22 1.41 -10.52
CA ALA A 73 -3.59 2.72 -10.64
C ALA A 73 -3.02 3.16 -9.27
N TYR A 74 -1.87 3.83 -9.29
CA TYR A 74 -1.23 4.35 -8.08
C TYR A 74 -1.17 5.88 -8.12
N VAL A 75 -1.64 6.53 -7.05
CA VAL A 75 -1.56 7.98 -6.86
C VAL A 75 -0.55 8.24 -5.76
N PRO A 76 0.59 8.88 -6.07
CA PRO A 76 1.61 9.19 -5.07
C PRO A 76 1.14 10.27 -4.10
N GLY A 77 1.62 10.19 -2.85
CA GLY A 77 1.33 11.13 -1.77
C GLY A 77 2.58 11.61 -1.04
N ALA A 78 2.36 12.41 -0.01
CA ALA A 78 3.38 12.94 0.88
C ALA A 78 2.97 12.68 2.36
N GLY A 79 2.62 11.44 2.67
CA GLY A 79 2.22 10.98 4.00
C GLY A 79 0.86 10.28 3.99
N GLY A 80 0.57 9.51 5.06
CA GLY A 80 -0.68 8.76 5.19
C GLY A 80 -1.92 9.65 5.19
N GLY A 81 -1.82 10.86 5.74
CA GLY A 81 -2.89 11.85 5.68
C GLY A 81 -3.23 12.32 4.25
N ASP A 82 -2.25 12.37 3.34
CA ASP A 82 -2.50 12.64 1.91
C ASP A 82 -3.26 11.49 1.26
N ALA A 83 -2.85 10.26 1.53
CA ALA A 83 -3.53 9.07 1.03
C ALA A 83 -5.01 9.07 1.47
N LEU A 84 -5.28 9.40 2.73
CA LEU A 84 -6.65 9.52 3.24
C LEU A 84 -7.43 10.65 2.57
N ARG A 85 -6.81 11.82 2.34
CA ARG A 85 -7.49 12.92 1.60
C ARG A 85 -7.91 12.49 0.19
N ASN A 86 -7.08 11.70 -0.49
CA ASN A 86 -7.40 11.21 -1.83
C ASN A 86 -8.62 10.27 -1.83
N ILE A 87 -8.76 9.36 -0.86
CA ILE A 87 -9.97 8.53 -0.78
C ILE A 87 -11.20 9.33 -0.34
N LEU A 88 -11.05 10.28 0.58
CA LEU A 88 -12.16 11.12 1.05
C LEU A 88 -12.68 12.05 -0.05
N SER A 89 -11.82 12.53 -0.95
CA SER A 89 -12.22 13.31 -2.12
C SER A 89 -12.72 12.48 -3.30
N GLY A 90 -12.67 11.13 -3.21
CA GLY A 90 -13.07 10.23 -4.29
C GLY A 90 -12.04 10.08 -5.42
N GLN A 91 -10.83 10.58 -5.25
CA GLN A 91 -9.74 10.43 -6.24
C GLN A 91 -9.11 9.04 -6.21
N ALA A 92 -9.27 8.31 -5.10
CA ALA A 92 -8.80 6.95 -4.95
C ALA A 92 -9.82 6.09 -4.20
N ASP A 93 -9.67 4.76 -4.32
CA ASP A 93 -10.52 3.78 -3.65
C ASP A 93 -9.92 3.32 -2.34
N ILE A 94 -8.61 3.16 -2.31
CA ILE A 94 -7.83 2.60 -1.21
C ILE A 94 -6.73 3.59 -0.82
N ALA A 95 -6.58 3.85 0.48
CA ALA A 95 -5.43 4.56 1.04
C ALA A 95 -4.44 3.58 1.63
N PHE A 96 -3.18 3.70 1.27
CA PHE A 96 -2.04 3.10 1.96
C PHE A 96 -1.56 4.14 2.99
N THR A 97 -1.85 3.90 4.26
CA THR A 97 -1.74 4.92 5.32
C THR A 97 -1.27 4.35 6.64
N ASP A 98 -0.87 5.22 7.55
CA ASP A 98 -0.42 4.89 8.90
C ASP A 98 -1.56 4.99 9.94
N PRO A 99 -1.42 4.30 11.11
CA PRO A 99 -2.42 4.32 12.18
C PRO A 99 -2.74 5.69 12.73
N GLY A 100 -1.74 6.56 12.86
CA GLY A 100 -1.95 7.89 13.43
C GLY A 100 -2.82 8.76 12.52
N SER A 101 -2.57 8.75 11.21
CA SER A 101 -3.41 9.41 10.21
C SER A 101 -4.84 8.84 10.21
N PHE A 102 -4.96 7.52 10.27
CA PHE A 102 -6.26 6.83 10.31
C PHE A 102 -7.07 7.20 11.55
N PHE A 103 -6.49 7.08 12.74
CA PHE A 103 -7.18 7.43 13.98
C PHE A 103 -7.53 8.91 14.06
N ALA A 104 -6.66 9.81 13.57
CA ALA A 104 -6.95 11.23 13.51
C ALA A 104 -8.11 11.57 12.56
N ALA A 105 -8.27 10.83 11.47
CA ALA A 105 -9.40 10.97 10.57
C ALA A 105 -10.71 10.47 11.20
N LEU A 106 -10.67 9.31 11.86
CA LEU A 106 -11.82 8.78 12.61
C LEU A 106 -12.25 9.71 13.75
N ASP A 107 -11.29 10.34 14.45
CA ASP A 107 -11.56 11.32 15.50
C ASP A 107 -12.34 12.53 14.99
N LYS A 108 -12.08 12.94 13.75
CA LYS A 108 -12.83 14.00 13.04
C LYS A 108 -14.20 13.56 12.52
N GLY A 109 -14.55 12.28 12.71
CA GLY A 109 -15.85 11.73 12.29
C GLY A 109 -15.89 11.13 10.89
N GLU A 110 -14.73 10.98 10.23
CA GLU A 110 -14.65 10.31 8.94
C GLU A 110 -15.05 8.84 9.06
N LYS A 111 -15.79 8.34 8.06
CA LYS A 111 -16.28 6.95 8.02
C LYS A 111 -15.31 6.09 7.21
N LEU A 112 -14.37 5.49 7.90
CA LEU A 112 -13.27 4.74 7.31
C LEU A 112 -13.18 3.33 7.90
N ARG A 113 -12.60 2.40 7.11
CA ARG A 113 -12.40 1.01 7.50
C ARG A 113 -11.02 0.53 7.06
N ALA A 114 -10.23 0.00 7.99
CA ALA A 114 -8.98 -0.69 7.67
C ALA A 114 -9.28 -2.13 7.25
N ILE A 115 -8.64 -2.62 6.17
CA ILE A 115 -8.98 -3.88 5.51
C ILE A 115 -7.81 -4.84 5.31
N TYR A 116 -6.56 -4.40 5.51
CA TYR A 116 -5.36 -5.23 5.36
C TYR A 116 -4.19 -4.62 6.11
N ASP A 117 -3.55 -5.35 7.01
CA ASP A 117 -2.37 -4.93 7.76
C ASP A 117 -1.11 -5.22 6.92
N ILE A 118 -0.45 -4.17 6.45
CA ILE A 118 0.69 -4.29 5.54
C ILE A 118 1.98 -4.53 6.33
N TYR A 119 2.21 -3.71 7.35
CA TYR A 119 3.38 -3.81 8.23
C TYR A 119 2.91 -3.89 9.69
N PRO A 120 2.73 -5.11 10.22
CA PRO A 120 2.16 -5.34 11.56
C PRO A 120 3.14 -5.07 12.71
N GLN A 121 4.19 -4.30 12.46
CA GLN A 121 5.19 -3.87 13.44
C GLN A 121 5.48 -2.38 13.28
N ASN A 122 5.85 -1.70 14.38
CA ASN A 122 6.27 -0.31 14.29
C ASN A 122 7.72 -0.22 13.77
N VAL A 123 7.88 0.37 12.58
CA VAL A 123 9.17 0.55 11.88
C VAL A 123 9.75 1.95 12.05
N PHE A 124 9.06 2.84 12.79
CA PHE A 124 9.48 4.22 12.95
C PHE A 124 10.55 4.37 14.03
N ASN A 125 11.40 5.37 13.83
CA ASN A 125 12.48 5.74 14.76
C ASN A 125 12.73 7.25 14.73
N VAL A 126 13.44 7.75 15.75
CA VAL A 126 14.07 9.08 15.74
C VAL A 126 15.57 8.88 15.89
N VAL A 127 16.32 9.44 14.96
CA VAL A 127 17.77 9.24 14.82
C VAL A 127 18.50 10.55 14.95
N SER A 128 19.57 10.58 15.74
CA SER A 128 20.51 11.69 15.86
C SER A 128 21.95 11.22 15.65
N LEU A 129 22.87 12.09 15.27
CA LEU A 129 24.29 11.77 15.30
C LEU A 129 24.73 11.55 16.77
N LYS A 130 25.65 10.61 17.01
CA LYS A 130 26.19 10.36 18.37
C LYS A 130 26.75 11.63 19.02
N SER A 131 27.38 12.50 18.24
CA SER A 131 27.90 13.79 18.70
C SER A 131 26.86 14.74 19.27
N GLN A 132 25.57 14.56 18.97
CA GLN A 132 24.48 15.38 19.47
C GLN A 132 24.00 14.96 20.87
N ASN A 133 24.42 13.79 21.38
CA ASN A 133 24.04 13.23 22.68
C ASN A 133 22.52 13.16 22.93
N ILE A 134 21.72 12.99 21.86
CA ILE A 134 20.27 12.80 21.93
C ILE A 134 20.02 11.29 21.99
N THR A 135 19.77 10.75 23.19
CA THR A 135 19.70 9.30 23.45
C THR A 135 18.34 8.83 23.99
N LYS A 136 17.52 9.76 24.48
CA LYS A 136 16.20 9.51 25.05
C LYS A 136 15.21 10.61 24.65
N PRO A 137 13.90 10.37 24.72
CA PRO A 137 12.89 11.34 24.28
C PRO A 137 13.00 12.72 24.94
N ALA A 138 13.40 12.79 26.21
CA ALA A 138 13.56 14.08 26.92
C ALA A 138 14.65 14.97 26.31
N ASP A 139 15.65 14.39 25.63
CA ASP A 139 16.75 15.13 25.00
C ASP A 139 16.29 15.87 23.73
N LEU A 140 15.07 15.59 23.24
CA LEU A 140 14.48 16.26 22.06
C LEU A 140 14.04 17.70 22.36
N LYS A 141 13.90 18.11 23.63
CA LYS A 141 13.44 19.44 24.00
C LYS A 141 14.32 20.54 23.38
N GLY A 142 13.70 21.50 22.70
CA GLY A 142 14.37 22.62 22.04
C GLY A 142 15.10 22.24 20.74
N LYS A 143 15.00 20.98 20.26
CA LYS A 143 15.71 20.50 19.07
C LYS A 143 14.92 20.72 17.79
N ARG A 144 15.65 20.81 16.67
CA ARG A 144 15.11 20.80 15.31
C ARG A 144 14.99 19.35 14.84
N ILE A 145 13.78 18.92 14.56
CA ILE A 145 13.51 17.52 14.22
C ILE A 145 12.97 17.43 12.79
N GLY A 146 13.71 16.72 11.93
CA GLY A 146 13.26 16.42 10.57
C GLY A 146 12.11 15.42 10.56
N VAL A 147 11.08 15.68 9.76
CA VAL A 147 9.99 14.74 9.47
C VAL A 147 9.73 14.68 7.96
N TYR A 148 9.19 13.58 7.46
CA TYR A 148 8.87 13.45 6.04
C TYR A 148 7.88 14.51 5.58
N SER A 149 6.76 14.67 6.29
CA SER A 149 5.77 15.74 6.07
C SER A 149 4.94 15.94 7.35
N LEU A 150 4.16 17.03 7.38
CA LEU A 150 3.23 17.27 8.49
C LEU A 150 2.04 16.30 8.51
N ALA A 151 1.79 15.58 7.41
CA ALA A 151 0.73 14.59 7.28
C ALA A 151 1.27 13.14 7.30
N SER A 152 2.47 12.89 7.83
CA SER A 152 3.16 11.60 7.76
C SER A 152 3.21 10.87 9.09
N GLY A 153 3.32 9.53 9.01
CA GLY A 153 3.58 8.66 10.16
C GLY A 153 4.85 9.02 10.93
N THR A 154 5.88 9.59 10.26
CA THR A 154 7.11 10.04 10.93
C THR A 154 6.82 11.13 11.96
N ARG A 155 5.97 12.13 11.63
CA ARG A 155 5.55 13.16 12.57
C ARG A 155 4.74 12.58 13.72
N GLN A 156 3.78 11.71 13.44
CA GLN A 156 2.93 11.12 14.48
C GLN A 156 3.73 10.23 15.43
N ASN A 157 4.69 9.48 14.93
CA ASN A 157 5.57 8.68 15.78
C ASN A 157 6.59 9.54 16.57
N LEU A 158 7.01 10.70 16.04
CA LEU A 158 7.72 11.69 16.83
C LEU A 158 6.86 12.18 18.02
N GLN A 159 5.57 12.49 17.79
CA GLN A 159 4.66 12.90 18.88
C GLN A 159 4.54 11.84 19.96
N VAL A 160 4.54 10.54 19.61
CA VAL A 160 4.60 9.44 20.60
C VAL A 160 5.82 9.58 21.51
N LEU A 161 7.01 9.80 20.94
CA LEU A 161 8.24 9.93 21.72
C LEU A 161 8.25 11.22 22.58
N LEU A 162 7.79 12.33 22.04
CA LEU A 162 7.68 13.58 22.80
C LEU A 162 6.77 13.39 24.02
N HIS A 163 5.61 12.77 23.81
CA HIS A 163 4.67 12.53 24.89
C HIS A 163 5.25 11.63 26.00
N GLN A 164 6.05 10.61 25.66
CA GLN A 164 6.75 9.78 26.64
C GLN A 164 7.67 10.57 27.59
N ALA A 165 8.14 11.74 27.15
CA ALA A 165 8.95 12.64 27.95
C ALA A 165 8.15 13.79 28.61
N GLY A 166 6.81 13.76 28.52
CA GLY A 166 5.97 14.88 28.95
C GLY A 166 6.14 16.14 28.10
N LEU A 167 6.62 15.99 26.86
CA LEU A 167 6.80 17.05 25.89
C LEU A 167 5.66 17.07 24.89
N SER A 168 5.51 18.19 24.21
CA SER A 168 4.59 18.38 23.08
C SER A 168 5.36 18.86 21.86
N GLU A 169 4.68 18.96 20.73
CA GLU A 169 5.29 19.46 19.48
C GLU A 169 5.75 20.93 19.61
N SER A 170 5.16 21.71 20.52
CA SER A 170 5.60 23.08 20.80
C SER A 170 6.96 23.16 21.54
N ASP A 171 7.45 22.06 22.09
CA ASP A 171 8.76 21.97 22.73
C ASP A 171 9.90 21.68 21.75
N VAL A 172 9.62 21.50 20.46
CA VAL A 172 10.60 21.22 19.40
C VAL A 172 10.33 22.09 18.16
N THR A 173 11.27 22.14 17.23
CA THR A 173 11.06 22.73 15.91
C THR A 173 10.94 21.62 14.88
N VAL A 174 9.75 21.40 14.34
CA VAL A 174 9.52 20.40 13.29
C VAL A 174 9.94 20.99 11.94
N VAL A 175 10.79 20.26 11.21
CA VAL A 175 11.29 20.63 9.88
C VAL A 175 10.86 19.58 8.86
N VAL A 176 10.16 19.99 7.80
CA VAL A 176 9.77 19.08 6.72
C VAL A 176 10.98 18.82 5.82
N THR A 177 11.41 17.55 5.75
CA THR A 177 12.59 17.13 4.98
C THR A 177 12.26 16.34 3.71
N GLY A 178 11.02 15.85 3.58
CA GLY A 178 10.59 15.02 2.46
C GLY A 178 11.49 13.79 2.28
N LEU A 179 11.71 13.39 1.05
CA LEU A 179 12.58 12.25 0.69
C LEU A 179 14.08 12.52 0.92
N LEU A 180 14.50 13.74 1.28
CA LEU A 180 15.88 14.02 1.65
C LEU A 180 16.30 13.27 2.93
N ASN A 181 15.31 12.96 3.77
CA ASN A 181 15.44 12.07 4.92
C ASN A 181 16.62 12.47 5.85
N PHE A 182 17.79 11.83 5.72
CA PHE A 182 18.95 12.07 6.58
C PHE A 182 19.94 13.13 6.05
N ALA A 183 19.82 13.62 4.82
CA ALA A 183 20.72 14.65 4.30
C ALA A 183 20.69 15.93 5.16
N PRO A 184 19.53 16.46 5.62
CA PRO A 184 19.50 17.59 6.53
C PRO A 184 20.19 17.33 7.89
N LEU A 185 20.13 16.09 8.41
CA LEU A 185 20.84 15.70 9.64
C LEU A 185 22.37 15.73 9.43
N MET A 186 22.85 15.15 8.33
CA MET A 186 24.27 15.14 7.98
C MET A 186 24.84 16.54 7.74
N GLN A 187 23.99 17.47 7.28
CA GLN A 187 24.35 18.88 7.02
C GLN A 187 24.15 19.79 8.25
N GLY A 188 23.73 19.26 9.40
CA GLY A 188 23.48 20.04 10.60
C GLY A 188 22.26 21.00 10.52
N GLN A 189 21.38 20.81 9.55
CA GLN A 189 20.15 21.59 9.39
C GLN A 189 19.08 21.18 10.40
N VAL A 190 19.10 19.92 10.82
CA VAL A 190 18.29 19.36 11.92
C VAL A 190 19.19 18.65 12.92
N ASP A 191 18.72 18.50 14.17
CA ASP A 191 19.48 17.88 15.26
C ASP A 191 19.12 16.39 15.39
N ALA A 192 17.93 15.99 14.92
CA ALA A 192 17.50 14.61 14.78
C ALA A 192 16.52 14.48 13.60
N THR A 193 16.29 13.27 13.15
CA THR A 193 15.36 12.96 12.06
C THR A 193 14.42 11.83 12.47
N ALA A 194 13.12 12.05 12.40
CA ALA A 194 12.11 11.00 12.49
C ALA A 194 11.98 10.31 11.13
N ALA A 195 12.23 9.01 11.11
CA ALA A 195 12.33 8.21 9.90
C ALA A 195 11.78 6.80 10.12
N THR A 196 12.00 5.94 9.13
CA THR A 196 11.74 4.50 9.19
C THR A 196 13.06 3.72 9.21
N ASP A 197 12.99 2.44 9.49
CA ASP A 197 14.11 1.50 9.42
C ASP A 197 14.75 1.47 8.02
N THR A 198 13.95 1.45 6.95
CA THR A 198 14.43 1.53 5.56
C THR A 198 15.11 2.86 5.27
N GLY A 199 14.55 3.97 5.77
CA GLY A 199 15.18 5.28 5.68
C GLY A 199 16.55 5.31 6.36
N LEU A 200 16.65 4.74 7.56
CA LEU A 200 17.91 4.64 8.31
C LEU A 200 18.94 3.77 7.56
N LEU A 201 18.50 2.63 6.99
CA LEU A 201 19.35 1.78 6.16
C LEU A 201 19.96 2.59 5.01
N VAL A 202 19.12 3.28 4.23
CA VAL A 202 19.57 4.11 3.10
C VAL A 202 20.47 5.26 3.55
N GLY A 203 20.16 5.88 4.70
CA GLY A 203 21.00 6.93 5.30
C GLY A 203 22.40 6.42 5.60
N LYS A 204 22.53 5.24 6.21
CA LYS A 204 23.84 4.60 6.48
C LYS A 204 24.62 4.31 5.19
N GLN A 205 23.96 3.81 4.16
CA GLN A 205 24.57 3.56 2.85
C GLN A 205 25.05 4.86 2.17
N LYS A 206 24.45 5.99 2.49
CA LYS A 206 24.83 7.33 1.98
C LYS A 206 25.83 8.06 2.88
N GLY A 207 26.43 7.39 3.85
CA GLY A 207 27.49 7.96 4.69
C GLY A 207 27.01 8.61 5.98
N LEU A 208 25.80 8.32 6.43
CA LEU A 208 25.36 8.70 7.78
C LEU A 208 26.30 8.04 8.79
N GLY A 209 26.98 8.86 9.56
CA GLY A 209 27.95 8.40 10.56
C GLY A 209 27.32 7.63 11.71
N ASP A 210 28.04 7.53 12.82
CA ASP A 210 27.54 6.89 14.04
C ASP A 210 26.33 7.63 14.62
N VAL A 211 25.28 6.87 14.92
CA VAL A 211 23.99 7.41 15.35
C VAL A 211 23.48 6.81 16.66
N ASN A 212 22.68 7.58 17.37
CA ASN A 212 21.73 7.12 18.36
C ASN A 212 20.38 6.87 17.68
N VAL A 213 19.72 5.78 18.00
CA VAL A 213 18.42 5.40 17.42
C VAL A 213 17.43 5.19 18.54
N MET A 214 16.36 5.96 18.54
CA MET A 214 15.20 5.76 19.42
C MET A 214 14.11 5.06 18.61
N GLU A 215 13.96 3.75 18.78
CA GLU A 215 12.91 2.98 18.11
C GLU A 215 11.57 3.18 18.81
N VAL A 216 10.57 3.64 18.07
CA VAL A 216 9.23 3.92 18.62
C VAL A 216 8.55 2.64 19.10
N LYS A 217 8.84 1.48 18.52
CA LYS A 217 8.31 0.18 18.96
C LYS A 217 8.60 -0.15 20.43
N ASN A 218 9.65 0.42 21.01
CA ASN A 218 9.98 0.22 22.42
C ASN A 218 8.97 0.95 23.36
N TYR A 219 8.14 1.83 22.84
CA TYR A 219 7.12 2.60 23.55
C TYR A 219 5.71 2.21 23.09
N VAL A 220 5.50 2.15 21.79
CA VAL A 220 4.23 1.74 21.16
C VAL A 220 4.55 0.86 19.96
N ASN A 221 4.36 -0.45 20.11
CA ASN A 221 4.53 -1.39 19.02
C ASN A 221 3.17 -1.82 18.45
N ILE A 222 2.75 -1.13 17.39
CA ILE A 222 1.55 -1.42 16.61
C ILE A 222 1.92 -1.44 15.13
N SER A 223 0.97 -1.79 14.28
CA SER A 223 1.15 -1.70 12.81
C SER A 223 1.69 -0.32 12.40
N SER A 224 2.55 -0.29 11.40
CA SER A 224 3.05 0.95 10.80
C SER A 224 2.16 1.45 9.69
N ASP A 225 1.65 0.53 8.87
CA ASP A 225 0.87 0.87 7.70
C ASP A 225 -0.15 -0.22 7.36
N PHE A 226 -1.30 0.21 6.84
CA PHE A 226 -2.36 -0.67 6.40
C PHE A 226 -3.20 -0.04 5.27
N PHE A 227 -3.98 -0.85 4.57
CA PHE A 227 -4.97 -0.35 3.62
C PHE A 227 -6.25 0.08 4.31
N VAL A 228 -6.73 1.27 3.94
CA VAL A 228 -7.97 1.88 4.41
C VAL A 228 -8.86 2.23 3.24
N VAL A 229 -10.15 2.04 3.40
CA VAL A 229 -11.19 2.44 2.46
C VAL A 229 -12.26 3.25 3.17
N ARG A 230 -13.08 4.00 2.43
CA ARG A 230 -14.32 4.56 2.96
C ARG A 230 -15.35 3.45 3.18
N GLU A 231 -16.26 3.64 4.13
CA GLU A 231 -17.36 2.69 4.40
C GLU A 231 -18.26 2.45 3.19
N ASP A 232 -18.56 3.49 2.39
CA ASP A 232 -19.35 3.36 1.17
C ASP A 232 -18.58 2.56 0.08
N THR A 233 -17.29 2.81 -0.10
CA THR A 233 -16.42 2.04 -1.01
C THR A 233 -16.36 0.58 -0.57
N TYR A 234 -16.21 0.31 0.75
CA TYR A 234 -16.24 -1.04 1.28
C TYR A 234 -17.54 -1.78 0.95
N ALA A 235 -18.69 -1.11 1.14
CA ALA A 235 -19.99 -1.71 0.85
C ALA A 235 -20.21 -1.96 -0.65
N GLN A 236 -19.82 -1.01 -1.50
CA GLN A 236 -20.14 -1.02 -2.94
C GLN A 236 -19.15 -1.85 -3.77
N LYS A 237 -17.86 -1.91 -3.37
CA LYS A 237 -16.77 -2.53 -4.13
C LYS A 237 -16.20 -3.80 -3.48
N LYS A 238 -16.95 -4.46 -2.60
CA LYS A 238 -16.48 -5.57 -1.78
C LYS A 238 -15.77 -6.68 -2.58
N ASP A 239 -16.31 -7.07 -3.74
CA ASP A 239 -15.71 -8.08 -4.61
C ASP A 239 -14.39 -7.60 -5.24
N ALA A 240 -14.36 -6.38 -5.77
CA ALA A 240 -13.13 -5.81 -6.33
C ALA A 240 -12.04 -5.64 -5.27
N LEU A 241 -12.39 -5.20 -4.05
CA LEU A 241 -11.47 -5.10 -2.92
C LEU A 241 -10.90 -6.47 -2.54
N LYS A 242 -11.73 -7.52 -2.49
CA LYS A 242 -11.28 -8.89 -2.20
C LYS A 242 -10.26 -9.37 -3.24
N ARG A 243 -10.55 -9.17 -4.54
CA ARG A 243 -9.62 -9.52 -5.64
C ARG A 243 -8.34 -8.70 -5.59
N PHE A 244 -8.43 -7.41 -5.25
CA PHE A 244 -7.28 -6.55 -5.04
C PHE A 244 -6.40 -7.06 -3.89
N LEU A 245 -6.97 -7.37 -2.73
CA LEU A 245 -6.21 -7.89 -1.59
C LEU A 245 -5.54 -9.24 -1.90
N GLN A 246 -6.21 -10.10 -2.68
CA GLN A 246 -5.60 -11.34 -3.13
C GLN A 246 -4.41 -11.09 -4.07
N ALA A 247 -4.53 -10.15 -5.02
CA ALA A 247 -3.44 -9.76 -5.92
C ALA A 247 -2.27 -9.14 -5.14
N TYR A 248 -2.58 -8.28 -4.17
CA TYR A 248 -1.57 -7.68 -3.31
C TYR A 248 -0.82 -8.74 -2.48
N GLN A 249 -1.52 -9.70 -1.89
CA GLN A 249 -0.88 -10.81 -1.18
C GLN A 249 0.01 -11.63 -2.10
N ASP A 250 -0.47 -11.98 -3.31
CA ASP A 250 0.32 -12.72 -4.30
C ASP A 250 1.63 -11.98 -4.65
N SER A 251 1.55 -10.65 -4.83
CA SER A 251 2.70 -9.80 -5.13
C SER A 251 3.67 -9.66 -3.94
N ALA A 252 3.15 -9.54 -2.72
CA ALA A 252 3.96 -9.48 -1.51
C ALA A 252 4.69 -10.81 -1.26
N GLU A 253 3.99 -11.94 -1.39
CA GLU A 253 4.60 -13.27 -1.27
C GLU A 253 5.67 -13.50 -2.36
N TRP A 254 5.45 -13.01 -3.60
CA TRP A 254 6.48 -13.04 -4.63
C TRP A 254 7.70 -12.24 -4.21
N MET A 255 7.54 -11.00 -3.73
CA MET A 255 8.66 -10.16 -3.30
C MET A 255 9.44 -10.80 -2.14
N MET A 256 8.76 -11.55 -1.26
CA MET A 256 9.40 -12.31 -0.19
C MET A 256 10.20 -13.52 -0.72
N ARG A 257 9.65 -14.25 -1.70
CA ARG A 257 10.32 -15.43 -2.29
C ARG A 257 11.44 -15.09 -3.26
N SER A 258 11.35 -13.93 -3.92
CA SER A 258 12.25 -13.51 -5.00
C SER A 258 12.79 -12.08 -4.79
N PRO A 259 13.44 -11.79 -3.63
CA PRO A 259 13.85 -10.43 -3.29
C PRO A 259 14.91 -9.89 -4.26
N GLN A 260 15.75 -10.74 -4.87
CA GLN A 260 16.73 -10.35 -5.88
C GLN A 260 16.06 -9.88 -7.18
N GLU A 261 15.04 -10.60 -7.65
CA GLU A 261 14.26 -10.20 -8.82
C GLU A 261 13.52 -8.88 -8.55
N ALA A 262 12.93 -8.74 -7.36
CA ALA A 262 12.27 -7.52 -6.96
C ALA A 262 13.24 -6.33 -6.90
N ALA A 263 14.46 -6.52 -6.38
CA ALA A 263 15.50 -5.48 -6.34
C ALA A 263 15.90 -5.02 -7.74
N LYS A 264 16.02 -5.94 -8.69
CA LYS A 264 16.29 -5.64 -10.09
C LYS A 264 15.15 -4.86 -10.75
N LEU A 265 13.89 -5.25 -10.50
CA LEU A 265 12.73 -4.54 -11.03
C LEU A 265 12.56 -3.16 -10.38
N ALA A 266 12.93 -2.98 -9.11
CA ALA A 266 12.90 -1.68 -8.44
C ALA A 266 13.74 -0.62 -9.18
N VAL A 267 14.84 -1.01 -9.85
CA VAL A 267 15.64 -0.10 -10.70
C VAL A 267 14.78 0.58 -11.77
N LYS A 268 13.79 -0.15 -12.29
CA LYS A 268 12.90 0.33 -13.36
C LYS A 268 11.73 1.16 -12.84
N VAL A 269 11.16 0.77 -11.69
CA VAL A 269 9.86 1.29 -11.25
C VAL A 269 9.94 2.26 -10.08
N ALA A 270 11.06 2.30 -9.33
CA ALA A 270 11.21 3.14 -8.15
C ALA A 270 12.13 4.34 -8.41
N ILE A 271 11.74 5.52 -7.90
CA ILE A 271 12.52 6.76 -8.09
C ILE A 271 13.85 6.76 -7.31
N ASP A 272 13.96 5.95 -6.28
CA ASP A 272 15.16 5.74 -5.45
C ASP A 272 15.90 4.44 -5.79
N GLY A 273 15.45 3.71 -6.81
CA GLY A 273 15.83 2.36 -7.15
C GLY A 273 17.17 2.20 -7.90
N GLN A 274 18.01 3.23 -8.05
CA GLN A 274 19.19 3.20 -8.93
C GLN A 274 20.28 2.20 -8.53
N ASN A 275 20.27 1.69 -7.30
CA ASN A 275 21.26 0.76 -6.78
C ASN A 275 20.61 -0.56 -6.37
N GLU A 276 20.77 -1.60 -7.20
CA GLU A 276 20.17 -2.92 -6.98
C GLU A 276 20.58 -3.56 -5.64
N ALA A 277 21.83 -3.37 -5.19
CA ALA A 277 22.29 -3.91 -3.91
C ALA A 277 21.57 -3.22 -2.73
N ILE A 278 21.39 -1.91 -2.78
CA ILE A 278 20.63 -1.17 -1.76
C ILE A 278 19.16 -1.56 -1.83
N ASN A 279 18.58 -1.68 -3.02
CA ASN A 279 17.20 -2.12 -3.21
C ASN A 279 16.96 -3.49 -2.56
N LEU A 280 17.88 -4.42 -2.73
CA LEU A 280 17.79 -5.75 -2.12
C LEU A 280 17.70 -5.68 -0.59
N GLU A 281 18.55 -4.88 0.04
CA GLU A 281 18.52 -4.72 1.50
C GLU A 281 17.25 -4.02 2.00
N VAL A 282 16.77 -2.99 1.28
CA VAL A 282 15.50 -2.33 1.57
C VAL A 282 14.33 -3.32 1.48
N ILE A 283 14.28 -4.11 0.40
CA ILE A 283 13.22 -5.10 0.17
C ILE A 283 13.26 -6.19 1.24
N LYS A 284 14.43 -6.72 1.60
CA LYS A 284 14.56 -7.72 2.68
C LYS A 284 14.05 -7.18 4.01
N LEU A 285 14.43 -5.95 4.35
CA LEU A 285 13.98 -5.30 5.59
C LEU A 285 12.46 -5.12 5.58
N ARG A 286 11.88 -4.68 4.47
CA ARG A 286 10.44 -4.49 4.34
C ARG A 286 9.66 -5.81 4.35
N ASN A 287 10.20 -6.86 3.72
CA ASN A 287 9.63 -8.21 3.81
C ASN A 287 9.59 -8.71 5.27
N ALA A 288 10.66 -8.46 6.04
CA ALA A 288 10.69 -8.80 7.47
C ALA A 288 9.65 -8.01 8.28
N SER A 289 9.35 -6.77 7.90
CA SER A 289 8.34 -5.93 8.58
C SER A 289 6.90 -6.37 8.27
N SER A 290 6.67 -7.14 7.18
CA SER A 290 5.35 -7.63 6.77
C SER A 290 4.92 -8.90 7.53
N VAL A 291 5.78 -9.45 8.38
CA VAL A 291 5.49 -10.67 9.14
C VAL A 291 5.46 -10.40 10.65
N SER A 292 4.57 -11.12 11.34
CA SER A 292 4.40 -11.10 12.80
C SER A 292 3.88 -12.45 13.28
N THR A 293 3.76 -12.64 14.58
CA THR A 293 3.10 -13.82 15.14
C THR A 293 1.67 -13.97 14.61
N THR A 294 0.94 -12.87 14.50
CA THR A 294 -0.44 -12.85 13.98
C THR A 294 -0.48 -13.27 12.51
N THR A 295 0.39 -12.70 11.66
CA THR A 295 0.40 -13.08 10.23
C THR A 295 0.92 -14.50 10.00
N ALA A 296 1.82 -15.01 10.83
CA ALA A 296 2.26 -16.40 10.78
C ALA A 296 1.11 -17.39 11.08
N GLN A 297 0.19 -17.02 11.96
CA GLN A 297 -0.94 -17.85 12.33
C GLN A 297 -2.12 -17.71 11.36
N ARG A 298 -2.43 -16.48 10.89
CA ARG A 298 -3.68 -16.13 10.21
C ARG A 298 -3.51 -15.72 8.75
N GLY A 299 -2.28 -15.61 8.25
CA GLY A 299 -1.94 -15.13 6.91
C GLY A 299 -1.59 -13.65 6.86
N LEU A 300 -0.93 -13.24 5.77
CA LEU A 300 -0.59 -11.84 5.53
C LEU A 300 -1.84 -10.97 5.54
N GLY A 301 -1.72 -9.76 6.04
CA GLY A 301 -2.81 -8.80 6.14
C GLY A 301 -3.67 -8.91 7.40
N ALA A 302 -3.48 -9.95 8.21
CA ALA A 302 -4.24 -10.15 9.44
C ALA A 302 -3.83 -9.14 10.52
N PHE A 303 -4.83 -8.43 11.06
CA PHE A 303 -4.64 -7.50 12.16
C PHE A 303 -4.55 -8.18 13.52
N ASP A 304 -3.63 -7.72 14.36
CA ASP A 304 -3.69 -7.88 15.81
C ASP A 304 -4.59 -6.78 16.40
N LEU A 305 -5.88 -7.08 16.52
CA LEU A 305 -6.87 -6.14 17.01
C LEU A 305 -6.59 -5.68 18.44
N ALA A 306 -6.03 -6.54 19.28
CA ALA A 306 -5.71 -6.19 20.66
C ALA A 306 -4.56 -5.18 20.74
N SER A 307 -3.51 -5.42 19.96
CA SER A 307 -2.39 -4.49 19.83
C SER A 307 -2.84 -3.15 19.25
N LEU A 308 -3.63 -3.16 18.17
CA LEU A 308 -4.12 -1.94 17.54
C LEU A 308 -5.07 -1.16 18.46
N GLN A 309 -5.89 -1.85 19.30
CA GLN A 309 -6.73 -1.20 20.32
C GLN A 309 -5.89 -0.48 21.39
N LYS A 310 -4.80 -1.10 21.85
CA LYS A 310 -3.85 -0.45 22.75
C LYS A 310 -3.20 0.79 22.11
N GLY A 311 -2.91 0.71 20.81
CA GLY A 311 -2.43 1.85 20.02
C GLY A 311 -3.43 3.01 20.00
N ALA A 312 -4.70 2.75 19.72
CA ALA A 312 -5.75 3.77 19.73
C ALA A 312 -5.87 4.44 21.11
N GLN A 313 -5.79 3.65 22.19
CA GLN A 313 -5.80 4.15 23.56
C GLN A 313 -4.56 5.01 23.85
N ALA A 314 -3.38 4.61 23.37
CA ALA A 314 -2.16 5.38 23.51
C ALA A 314 -2.26 6.74 22.77
N TYR A 315 -2.75 6.75 21.52
CA TYR A 315 -2.96 8.01 20.78
C TYR A 315 -3.94 8.94 21.47
N LYS A 316 -4.97 8.41 22.15
CA LYS A 316 -5.87 9.21 22.98
C LYS A 316 -5.16 9.76 24.22
N ALA A 317 -4.42 8.92 24.94
CA ALA A 317 -3.64 9.34 26.11
C ALA A 317 -2.63 10.42 25.76
N PHE A 318 -2.08 10.38 24.56
CA PHE A 318 -1.13 11.38 24.03
C PHE A 318 -1.80 12.66 23.50
N GLY A 319 -3.13 12.73 23.54
CA GLY A 319 -3.88 13.89 23.05
C GLY A 319 -3.88 14.03 21.51
N VAL A 320 -3.42 13.01 20.78
CA VAL A 320 -3.42 12.98 19.31
C VAL A 320 -4.86 12.83 18.79
N ILE A 321 -5.69 12.10 19.52
CA ILE A 321 -7.13 11.99 19.30
C ILE A 321 -7.89 12.27 20.61
N GLN A 322 -9.16 12.65 20.51
CA GLN A 322 -10.01 12.98 21.66
C GLN A 322 -11.04 11.89 21.95
N ARG A 323 -11.50 11.20 20.89
CA ARG A 323 -12.57 10.22 21.00
C ARG A 323 -12.05 8.82 21.34
N ASP A 324 -12.88 8.04 22.03
CA ASP A 324 -12.63 6.61 22.14
C ASP A 324 -12.96 5.92 20.81
N ILE A 325 -11.97 5.22 20.27
CA ILE A 325 -12.11 4.43 19.03
C ILE A 325 -12.09 2.97 19.40
N LYS A 326 -13.19 2.28 19.12
CA LYS A 326 -13.29 0.83 19.24
C LYS A 326 -12.81 0.21 17.94
N VAL A 327 -11.62 -0.37 17.96
CA VAL A 327 -10.93 -0.87 16.76
C VAL A 327 -11.75 -1.94 16.02
N SER A 328 -12.48 -2.80 16.75
CA SER A 328 -13.34 -3.81 16.12
C SER A 328 -14.45 -3.23 15.22
N ASP A 329 -14.81 -1.97 15.40
CA ASP A 329 -15.88 -1.34 14.60
C ASP A 329 -15.35 -0.70 13.31
N VAL A 330 -14.04 -0.45 13.24
CA VAL A 330 -13.36 0.26 12.14
C VAL A 330 -12.32 -0.59 11.39
N VAL A 331 -12.21 -1.88 11.74
CA VAL A 331 -11.34 -2.86 11.07
C VAL A 331 -12.18 -4.02 10.57
N SER A 332 -11.96 -4.48 9.35
CA SER A 332 -12.55 -5.69 8.79
C SER A 332 -11.47 -6.65 8.31
N GLN A 333 -11.71 -7.95 8.56
CA GLN A 333 -10.83 -9.02 8.13
C GLN A 333 -11.53 -10.06 7.23
N ASP A 334 -12.78 -9.78 6.85
CA ASP A 334 -13.62 -10.69 6.03
C ASP A 334 -13.25 -10.69 4.54
N LEU A 335 -12.45 -9.70 4.10
CA LEU A 335 -11.90 -9.63 2.75
C LEU A 335 -10.52 -10.27 2.62
N LEU A 336 -9.89 -10.66 3.72
CA LEU A 336 -8.54 -11.22 3.70
C LEU A 336 -8.50 -12.53 2.89
N PRO A 337 -7.43 -12.74 2.10
CA PRO A 337 -7.28 -13.93 1.27
C PRO A 337 -7.21 -15.25 2.06
N GLY A 338 -6.93 -15.17 3.35
CA GLY A 338 -6.68 -16.33 4.20
C GLY A 338 -5.25 -16.85 4.09
N LYS A 339 -4.92 -17.82 4.94
CA LYS A 339 -3.63 -18.50 4.90
C LYS A 339 -3.66 -19.53 3.78
N LYS A 340 -2.66 -19.51 2.90
CA LYS A 340 -2.43 -20.55 1.88
C LYS A 340 -1.75 -21.78 2.48
#